data_6e1dde9cb2f515637a17e223dcb6e2f5
#
_entry.id   6e1dde9cb2f515637a17e223dcb6e2f5
#
_cell.length_a   1.000
_cell.length_b   1.000
_cell.length_c   1.000
_cell.angle_alpha   90.00
_cell.angle_beta   90.00
_cell.angle_gamma   90.00
#
_symmetry.space_group_name_H-M   'P 1'
#
loop_
_entity.id
_entity.type
_entity.pdbx_description
1 polymer ?
#
loop_
_entity_poly.entity_id
_entity_poly.type
_entity_poly.pdbx_seq_one_letter_code
_entity_poly.pdbx_strand_id
1 'polypeptide(L)'
;MNDYRAFKVVDWNRQLFDHYFRTSSADWQVVTSLLVTQEELARAVGAPETAARHVRDAFVKTLRPPETGVLFDATVRSFAKAAENNRAIQGEWAKTPPSFFAHLIFTCLAATESPEDEANEASYRARLRELCGGSLTEADFESLPWLWRYVVDWLNGSDPSAYRRLRLPPEDGYTLIG
;
A
#
# COMPACT_ATOMS: atom_id res chain seq x y z
N MET A 1 21.19 8.59 -6.52
CA MET A 1 20.69 7.27 -6.06
C MET A 1 20.29 7.42 -4.61
N ASN A 2 19.02 7.29 -4.29
CA ASN A 2 18.55 7.42 -2.90
C ASN A 2 19.01 6.19 -2.09
N ASP A 3 19.54 6.42 -0.89
CA ASP A 3 19.90 5.30 0.00
C ASP A 3 18.65 4.75 0.70
N TYR A 4 17.97 3.80 0.05
CA TYR A 4 16.76 3.16 0.56
C TYR A 4 16.94 2.49 1.93
N ARG A 5 18.18 2.21 2.35
CA ARG A 5 18.49 1.62 3.66
C ARG A 5 18.23 2.57 4.82
N ALA A 6 18.26 3.89 4.53
CA ALA A 6 17.97 4.95 5.49
C ALA A 6 16.51 5.44 5.43
N PHE A 7 15.67 4.88 4.54
CA PHE A 7 14.29 5.30 4.39
C PHE A 7 13.47 5.06 5.65
N LYS A 8 12.67 6.08 5.98
CA LYS A 8 11.58 5.98 6.95
C LYS A 8 10.27 5.65 6.23
N VAL A 9 9.22 5.39 6.97
CA VAL A 9 7.88 5.11 6.41
C VAL A 9 7.43 6.22 5.45
N VAL A 10 7.68 7.48 5.78
CA VAL A 10 7.31 8.62 4.92
C VAL A 10 8.05 8.63 3.58
N ASP A 11 9.31 8.20 3.57
CA ASP A 11 10.10 8.13 2.33
C ASP A 11 9.59 6.99 1.44
N TRP A 12 9.34 5.82 2.03
CA TRP A 12 8.71 4.69 1.33
C TRP A 12 7.34 5.08 0.77
N ASN A 13 6.52 5.74 1.59
CA ASN A 13 5.19 6.18 1.16
C ASN A 13 5.26 7.06 -0.08
N ARG A 14 6.13 8.06 -0.09
CA ARG A 14 6.31 8.97 -1.22
C ARG A 14 6.81 8.24 -2.47
N GLN A 15 7.87 7.43 -2.34
CA GLN A 15 8.46 6.73 -3.48
C GLN A 15 7.46 5.76 -4.13
N LEU A 16 6.75 4.98 -3.31
CA LEU A 16 5.77 4.02 -3.80
C LEU A 16 4.55 4.72 -4.41
N PHE A 17 4.05 5.76 -3.76
CA PHE A 17 2.92 6.50 -4.29
C PHE A 17 3.25 7.15 -5.64
N ASP A 18 4.41 7.78 -5.76
CA ASP A 18 4.88 8.35 -7.01
C ASP A 18 5.10 7.27 -8.09
N HIS A 19 5.68 6.12 -7.73
CA HIS A 19 5.92 5.02 -8.67
C HIS A 19 4.61 4.49 -9.29
N TYR A 20 3.59 4.24 -8.46
CA TYR A 20 2.35 3.65 -8.95
C TYR A 20 1.41 4.66 -9.59
N PHE A 21 1.35 5.88 -9.11
CA PHE A 21 0.30 6.80 -9.49
C PHE A 21 0.75 8.09 -10.14
N ARG A 22 1.99 8.55 -9.96
CA ARG A 22 2.43 9.76 -10.62
C ARG A 22 2.53 9.55 -12.12
N THR A 23 1.91 10.44 -12.88
CA THR A 23 2.03 10.43 -14.34
C THR A 23 3.26 11.19 -14.78
N SER A 24 3.99 10.64 -15.75
CA SER A 24 5.09 11.33 -16.44
C SER A 24 4.67 11.96 -17.77
N SER A 25 3.45 11.70 -18.21
CA SER A 25 2.88 12.17 -19.49
C SER A 25 1.36 12.28 -19.40
N ALA A 26 0.76 13.00 -20.34
CA ALA A 26 -0.68 13.24 -20.44
C ALA A 26 -1.55 11.99 -20.73
N ASP A 27 -0.95 10.80 -20.74
CA ASP A 27 -1.67 9.56 -20.97
C ASP A 27 -2.48 9.18 -19.73
N TRP A 28 -3.77 9.29 -19.85
CA TRP A 28 -4.77 8.88 -18.88
C TRP A 28 -4.72 7.36 -18.68
N GLN A 29 -3.91 6.90 -17.76
CA GLN A 29 -3.88 5.49 -17.46
C GLN A 29 -4.64 5.22 -16.16
N VAL A 30 -5.55 4.25 -16.26
CA VAL A 30 -6.23 3.69 -15.10
C VAL A 30 -5.43 2.48 -14.62
N VAL A 31 -4.99 2.51 -13.38
CA VAL A 31 -4.39 1.36 -12.72
C VAL A 31 -5.53 0.45 -12.28
N THR A 32 -5.53 -0.80 -12.74
CA THR A 32 -6.54 -1.80 -12.41
C THR A 32 -6.01 -2.91 -11.52
N SER A 33 -4.69 -3.01 -11.38
CA SER A 33 -4.02 -3.96 -10.49
C SER A 33 -2.70 -3.38 -10.02
N LEU A 34 -2.27 -3.77 -8.83
CA LEU A 34 -0.99 -3.40 -8.25
C LEU A 34 -0.18 -4.69 -8.04
N LEU A 35 0.77 -4.92 -8.94
CA LEU A 35 1.74 -5.99 -8.74
C LEU A 35 2.85 -5.48 -7.82
N VAL A 36 3.01 -6.13 -6.68
CA VAL A 36 4.04 -5.77 -5.68
C VAL A 36 5.00 -6.92 -5.52
N THR A 37 6.11 -6.87 -6.25
CA THR A 37 7.23 -7.81 -6.12
C THR A 37 8.46 -7.10 -5.59
N GLN A 38 9.48 -7.85 -5.23
CA GLN A 38 10.76 -7.26 -4.81
C GLN A 38 11.41 -6.44 -5.93
N GLU A 39 11.21 -6.82 -7.21
CA GLU A 39 11.70 -6.10 -8.39
C GLU A 39 10.95 -4.77 -8.57
N GLU A 40 9.62 -4.77 -8.35
CA GLU A 40 8.83 -3.53 -8.36
C GLU A 40 9.24 -2.58 -7.24
N LEU A 41 9.50 -3.09 -6.04
CA LEU A 41 10.04 -2.28 -4.95
C LEU A 41 11.40 -1.67 -5.30
N ALA A 42 12.29 -2.45 -5.96
CA ALA A 42 13.58 -1.95 -6.41
C ALA A 42 13.41 -0.83 -7.45
N ARG A 43 12.52 -1.01 -8.43
CA ARG A 43 12.21 0.02 -9.44
C ARG A 43 11.65 1.28 -8.80
N ALA A 44 10.76 1.15 -7.84
CA ALA A 44 10.15 2.30 -7.15
C ALA A 44 11.18 3.21 -6.47
N VAL A 45 12.28 2.66 -5.99
CA VAL A 45 13.36 3.43 -5.32
C VAL A 45 14.54 3.73 -6.23
N GLY A 46 14.48 3.34 -7.51
CA GLY A 46 15.57 3.52 -8.47
C GLY A 46 16.80 2.66 -8.18
N ALA A 47 16.61 1.52 -7.51
CA ALA A 47 17.68 0.55 -7.26
C ALA A 47 17.81 -0.46 -8.42
N PRO A 48 19.02 -1.01 -8.67
CA PRO A 48 19.17 -2.05 -9.66
C PRO A 48 18.45 -3.34 -9.24
N GLU A 49 17.99 -4.12 -10.22
CA GLU A 49 17.25 -5.37 -9.98
C GLU A 49 18.06 -6.37 -9.13
N THR A 50 19.37 -6.37 -9.26
CA THR A 50 20.28 -7.19 -8.42
C THR A 50 20.19 -6.85 -6.93
N ALA A 51 19.66 -5.69 -6.57
CA ALA A 51 19.43 -5.28 -5.19
C ALA A 51 18.00 -5.56 -4.70
N ALA A 52 17.12 -6.13 -5.53
CA ALA A 52 15.69 -6.29 -5.23
C ALA A 52 15.42 -6.93 -3.86
N ARG A 53 16.11 -8.03 -3.54
CA ARG A 53 15.99 -8.69 -2.24
C ARG A 53 16.37 -7.76 -1.07
N HIS A 54 17.45 -7.00 -1.20
CA HIS A 54 17.89 -6.09 -0.14
C HIS A 54 16.90 -4.91 0.03
N VAL A 55 16.33 -4.42 -1.07
CA VAL A 55 15.30 -3.39 -1.04
C VAL A 55 14.04 -3.90 -0.33
N ARG A 56 13.59 -5.10 -0.70
CA ARG A 56 12.47 -5.77 -0.06
C ARG A 56 12.69 -5.94 1.44
N ASP A 57 13.87 -6.41 1.86
CA ASP A 57 14.19 -6.62 3.26
C ASP A 57 14.24 -5.29 4.04
N ALA A 58 14.77 -4.22 3.44
CA ALA A 58 14.75 -2.88 4.02
C ALA A 58 13.32 -2.34 4.16
N PHE A 59 12.47 -2.55 3.15
CA PHE A 59 11.06 -2.19 3.18
C PHE A 59 10.33 -2.90 4.32
N VAL A 60 10.40 -4.22 4.35
CA VAL A 60 9.76 -5.03 5.41
C VAL A 60 10.24 -4.62 6.79
N LYS A 61 11.55 -4.42 6.98
CA LYS A 61 12.10 -3.96 8.26
C LYS A 61 11.53 -2.61 8.70
N THR A 62 11.33 -1.69 7.76
CA THR A 62 10.84 -0.33 8.06
C THR A 62 9.35 -0.32 8.37
N LEU A 63 8.55 -1.14 7.65
CA LEU A 63 7.09 -1.17 7.77
C LEU A 63 6.59 -2.14 8.86
N ARG A 64 7.44 -3.07 9.30
CA ARG A 64 7.07 -4.01 10.36
C ARG A 64 6.72 -3.24 11.63
N PRO A 65 5.50 -3.45 12.18
CA PRO A 65 5.14 -2.83 13.45
C PRO A 65 6.07 -3.33 14.58
N PRO A 66 6.26 -2.53 15.64
CA PRO A 66 6.94 -3.00 16.85
C PRO A 66 6.17 -4.20 17.45
N GLU A 67 6.83 -5.02 18.23
CA GLU A 67 6.26 -6.28 18.79
C GLU A 67 4.91 -6.10 19.51
N THR A 68 4.70 -4.93 20.10
CA THR A 68 3.44 -4.56 20.79
C THR A 68 2.52 -3.68 19.95
N GLY A 69 2.92 -3.39 18.71
CA GLY A 69 2.19 -2.48 17.83
C GLY A 69 1.20 -3.19 16.93
N VAL A 70 0.38 -2.40 16.26
CA VAL A 70 -0.55 -2.81 15.21
C VAL A 70 -0.09 -2.23 13.88
N LEU A 71 -0.40 -2.88 12.77
CA LEU A 71 0.00 -2.41 11.43
C LEU A 71 -0.61 -1.03 11.15
N PHE A 72 -1.87 -0.85 11.49
CA PHE A 72 -2.58 0.41 11.33
C PHE A 72 -2.84 1.05 12.70
N ASP A 73 -2.14 2.12 12.99
CA ASP A 73 -2.29 2.87 14.23
C ASP A 73 -3.64 3.64 14.29
N ALA A 74 -3.88 4.34 15.38
CA ALA A 74 -5.11 5.08 15.59
C ALA A 74 -5.34 6.16 14.52
N THR A 75 -4.28 6.75 13.96
CA THR A 75 -4.36 7.76 12.90
C THR A 75 -4.88 7.12 11.62
N VAL A 76 -4.27 6.01 11.20
CA VAL A 76 -4.69 5.26 9.99
C VAL A 76 -6.12 4.75 10.13
N ARG A 77 -6.51 4.25 11.32
CA ARG A 77 -7.89 3.82 11.58
C ARG A 77 -8.89 4.98 11.52
N SER A 78 -8.48 6.18 11.89
CA SER A 78 -9.32 7.38 11.72
C SER A 78 -9.57 7.69 10.25
N PHE A 79 -8.59 7.50 9.37
CA PHE A 79 -8.79 7.61 7.93
C PHE A 79 -9.75 6.55 7.40
N ALA A 80 -9.59 5.29 7.82
CA ALA A 80 -10.48 4.21 7.43
C ALA A 80 -11.94 4.52 7.80
N LYS A 81 -12.18 4.98 9.03
CA LYS A 81 -13.51 5.38 9.49
C LYS A 81 -14.08 6.59 8.76
N ALA A 82 -13.23 7.54 8.36
CA ALA A 82 -13.67 8.69 7.56
C ALA A 82 -14.06 8.26 6.14
N ALA A 83 -13.34 7.33 5.54
CA ALA A 83 -13.68 6.75 4.24
C ALA A 83 -14.99 5.95 4.30
N GLU A 84 -15.17 5.12 5.34
CA GLU A 84 -16.40 4.34 5.56
C GLU A 84 -17.65 5.22 5.59
N ASN A 85 -17.57 6.38 6.23
CA ASN A 85 -18.70 7.30 6.36
C ASN A 85 -18.91 8.20 5.13
N ASN A 86 -18.28 7.93 4.00
CA ASN A 86 -18.35 8.75 2.78
C ASN A 86 -18.10 10.25 3.02
N ARG A 87 -17.32 10.58 4.02
CA ARG A 87 -16.93 11.97 4.27
C ARG A 87 -15.99 12.41 3.16
N ALA A 88 -16.39 13.43 2.42
CA ALA A 88 -15.53 14.03 1.41
C ALA A 88 -14.16 14.37 2.02
N ILE A 89 -13.10 14.00 1.32
CA ILE A 89 -11.74 14.40 1.67
C ILE A 89 -11.70 15.92 1.61
N GLN A 90 -11.59 16.58 2.76
CA GLN A 90 -11.60 18.03 2.88
C GLN A 90 -10.33 18.55 3.52
N GLY A 91 -9.97 19.78 3.19
CA GLY A 91 -8.87 20.50 3.78
C GLY A 91 -7.50 20.04 3.30
N GLU A 92 -6.51 20.07 4.20
CA GLU A 92 -5.12 19.73 3.86
C GLU A 92 -4.93 18.29 3.45
N TRP A 93 -5.79 17.39 3.89
CA TRP A 93 -5.77 15.98 3.52
C TRP A 93 -6.03 15.74 2.04
N ALA A 94 -6.79 16.63 1.39
CA ALA A 94 -6.99 16.56 -0.04
C ALA A 94 -5.75 16.94 -0.87
N LYS A 95 -4.77 17.60 -0.24
CA LYS A 95 -3.57 18.12 -0.92
C LYS A 95 -2.37 17.18 -0.87
N THR A 96 -2.34 16.26 0.08
CA THR A 96 -1.21 15.35 0.27
C THR A 96 -1.63 13.89 0.05
N PRO A 97 -0.80 13.08 -0.62
CA PRO A 97 -1.07 11.66 -0.77
C PRO A 97 -1.29 10.96 0.58
N PRO A 98 -2.13 9.91 0.63
CA PRO A 98 -2.36 9.14 1.86
C PRO A 98 -1.06 8.65 2.49
N SER A 99 -0.80 9.02 3.76
CA SER A 99 0.46 8.73 4.46
C SER A 99 0.65 7.25 4.82
N PHE A 100 -0.39 6.43 4.64
CA PHE A 100 -0.42 5.00 4.95
C PHE A 100 -0.29 4.11 3.71
N PHE A 101 -0.09 4.68 2.51
CA PHE A 101 -0.06 3.89 1.27
C PHE A 101 1.05 2.83 1.29
N ALA A 102 2.21 3.12 1.87
CA ALA A 102 3.28 2.13 2.01
C ALA A 102 2.82 0.89 2.82
N HIS A 103 1.94 1.05 3.81
CA HIS A 103 1.38 -0.08 4.56
C HIS A 103 0.42 -0.91 3.71
N LEU A 104 -0.33 -0.28 2.79
CA LEU A 104 -1.15 -1.02 1.83
C LEU A 104 -0.28 -1.81 0.85
N ILE A 105 0.82 -1.23 0.35
CA ILE A 105 1.79 -1.95 -0.48
C ILE A 105 2.43 -3.11 0.29
N PHE A 106 2.69 -2.95 1.59
CA PHE A 106 3.17 -4.03 2.44
C PHE A 106 2.17 -5.21 2.51
N THR A 107 0.87 -4.93 2.56
CA THR A 107 -0.15 -5.99 2.51
C THR A 107 -0.22 -6.66 1.14
N CYS A 108 -0.04 -5.91 0.05
CA CYS A 108 0.04 -6.49 -1.30
C CYS A 108 1.27 -7.37 -1.49
N LEU A 109 2.42 -6.99 -0.91
CA LEU A 109 3.62 -7.82 -0.93
C LEU A 109 3.37 -9.18 -0.26
N ALA A 110 2.65 -9.19 0.87
CA ALA A 110 2.27 -10.43 1.53
C ALA A 110 1.40 -11.33 0.64
N ALA A 111 0.48 -10.75 -0.12
CA ALA A 111 -0.35 -11.49 -1.06
C ALA A 111 0.50 -12.08 -2.20
N THR A 112 1.40 -11.30 -2.78
CA THR A 112 2.28 -11.76 -3.87
C THR A 112 3.28 -12.83 -3.43
N GLU A 113 3.75 -12.78 -2.18
CA GLU A 113 4.67 -13.78 -1.62
C GLU A 113 3.98 -15.02 -1.05
N SER A 114 2.65 -15.09 -1.09
CA SER A 114 1.90 -16.28 -0.69
C SER A 114 2.06 -17.38 -1.74
N PRO A 115 2.20 -18.66 -1.36
CA PRO A 115 2.31 -19.75 -2.30
C PRO A 115 1.08 -19.84 -3.22
N GLU A 116 1.29 -19.97 -4.53
CA GLU A 116 0.20 -20.03 -5.53
C GLU A 116 -0.75 -21.21 -5.28
N ASP A 117 -0.23 -22.36 -4.86
CA ASP A 117 -1.00 -23.57 -4.59
C ASP A 117 -1.92 -23.44 -3.36
N GLU A 118 -1.68 -22.43 -2.53
CA GLU A 118 -2.42 -22.16 -1.30
C GLU A 118 -3.03 -20.74 -1.30
N ALA A 119 -3.25 -20.14 -2.48
CA ALA A 119 -3.76 -18.78 -2.61
C ALA A 119 -5.21 -18.67 -2.07
N ASN A 120 -5.32 -18.56 -0.77
CA ASN A 120 -6.57 -18.36 -0.04
C ASN A 120 -6.37 -17.33 1.08
N GLU A 121 -7.47 -16.87 1.66
CA GLU A 121 -7.46 -15.87 2.72
C GLU A 121 -6.61 -16.29 3.94
N ALA A 122 -6.62 -17.57 4.29
CA ALA A 122 -5.86 -18.07 5.45
C ALA A 122 -4.36 -17.98 5.21
N SER A 123 -3.88 -18.36 4.02
CA SER A 123 -2.46 -18.27 3.63
C SER A 123 -1.99 -16.82 3.58
N TYR A 124 -2.80 -15.94 2.99
CA TYR A 124 -2.53 -14.51 2.96
C TYR A 124 -2.42 -13.92 4.38
N ARG A 125 -3.38 -14.21 5.25
CA ARG A 125 -3.37 -13.74 6.64
C ARG A 125 -2.17 -14.28 7.42
N ALA A 126 -1.80 -15.56 7.21
CA ALA A 126 -0.63 -16.17 7.81
C ALA A 126 0.66 -15.48 7.35
N ARG A 127 0.79 -15.24 6.02
CA ARG A 127 1.94 -14.56 5.45
C ARG A 127 2.08 -13.13 5.95
N LEU A 128 0.98 -12.39 5.99
CA LEU A 128 0.99 -11.02 6.50
C LEU A 128 1.38 -10.98 8.00
N ARG A 129 0.88 -11.90 8.82
CA ARG A 129 1.31 -12.03 10.23
C ARG A 129 2.80 -12.33 10.35
N GLU A 130 3.33 -13.20 9.52
CA GLU A 130 4.77 -13.52 9.48
C GLU A 130 5.60 -12.26 9.16
N LEU A 131 5.23 -11.51 8.12
CA LEU A 131 5.91 -10.26 7.77
C LEU A 131 5.85 -9.23 8.89
N CYS A 132 4.72 -9.15 9.59
CA CYS A 132 4.52 -8.24 10.73
C CYS A 132 5.16 -8.73 12.04
N GLY A 133 5.74 -9.94 12.08
CA GLY A 133 6.26 -10.50 13.32
C GLY A 133 5.18 -10.97 14.31
N GLY A 134 3.98 -11.29 13.82
CA GLY A 134 2.90 -11.88 14.60
C GLY A 134 1.90 -10.90 15.26
N SER A 135 2.08 -9.59 15.10
CA SER A 135 1.33 -8.57 15.85
C SER A 135 0.08 -8.00 15.15
N LEU A 136 -0.52 -8.73 14.21
CA LEU A 136 -1.75 -8.29 13.52
C LEU A 136 -3.01 -8.67 14.30
N THR A 137 -3.97 -7.72 14.31
CA THR A 137 -5.30 -7.91 14.89
C THR A 137 -6.37 -8.02 13.80
N GLU A 138 -7.55 -8.55 14.12
CA GLU A 138 -8.69 -8.57 13.18
C GLU A 138 -9.08 -7.15 12.74
N ALA A 139 -8.96 -6.15 13.61
CA ALA A 139 -9.23 -4.75 13.27
C ALA A 139 -8.31 -4.19 12.16
N ASP A 140 -7.09 -4.74 12.01
CA ASP A 140 -6.21 -4.38 10.90
C ASP A 140 -6.77 -4.87 9.57
N PHE A 141 -7.28 -6.11 9.53
CA PHE A 141 -7.90 -6.67 8.32
C PHE A 141 -9.21 -5.97 7.96
N GLU A 142 -10.05 -5.68 8.93
CA GLU A 142 -11.31 -4.95 8.74
C GLU A 142 -11.09 -3.54 8.18
N SER A 143 -9.94 -2.93 8.47
CA SER A 143 -9.61 -1.58 8.00
C SER A 143 -9.17 -1.55 6.53
N LEU A 144 -8.67 -2.65 5.97
CA LEU A 144 -8.07 -2.67 4.63
C LEU A 144 -9.01 -2.19 3.51
N PRO A 145 -10.26 -2.66 3.39
CA PRO A 145 -11.14 -2.22 2.32
C PRO A 145 -11.38 -0.71 2.35
N TRP A 146 -11.55 -0.14 3.54
CA TRP A 146 -11.79 1.30 3.74
C TRP A 146 -10.58 2.15 3.43
N LEU A 147 -9.38 1.67 3.76
CA LEU A 147 -8.13 2.34 3.43
C LEU A 147 -7.90 2.38 1.92
N TRP A 148 -8.18 1.28 1.22
CA TRP A 148 -8.12 1.25 -0.24
C TRP A 148 -9.15 2.20 -0.87
N ARG A 149 -10.37 2.21 -0.37
CA ARG A 149 -11.40 3.15 -0.83
C ARG A 149 -10.96 4.60 -0.65
N TYR A 150 -10.33 4.93 0.47
CA TYR A 150 -9.77 6.26 0.69
C TYR A 150 -8.73 6.64 -0.37
N VAL A 151 -7.84 5.72 -0.74
CA VAL A 151 -6.85 5.96 -1.81
C VAL A 151 -7.54 6.23 -3.14
N VAL A 152 -8.56 5.44 -3.48
CA VAL A 152 -9.35 5.64 -4.71
C VAL A 152 -10.03 7.00 -4.72
N ASP A 153 -10.69 7.37 -3.63
CA ASP A 153 -11.40 8.65 -3.51
C ASP A 153 -10.42 9.83 -3.59
N TRP A 154 -9.26 9.71 -2.95
CA TRP A 154 -8.22 10.71 -3.04
C TRP A 154 -7.71 10.88 -4.48
N LEU A 155 -7.39 9.79 -5.17
CA LEU A 155 -6.94 9.82 -6.57
C LEU A 155 -8.01 10.38 -7.50
N ASN A 156 -9.29 10.06 -7.27
CA ASN A 156 -10.41 10.58 -8.06
C ASN A 156 -10.64 12.08 -7.83
N GLY A 157 -10.35 12.59 -6.64
CA GLY A 157 -10.43 14.02 -6.31
C GLY A 157 -9.17 14.82 -6.67
N SER A 158 -8.06 14.16 -7.01
CA SER A 158 -6.79 14.81 -7.33
C SER A 158 -6.72 15.29 -8.79
N ASP A 159 -5.73 16.12 -9.11
CA ASP A 159 -5.46 16.58 -10.46
C ASP A 159 -5.11 15.38 -11.38
N PRO A 160 -5.92 15.10 -12.40
CA PRO A 160 -5.70 13.98 -13.30
C PRO A 160 -4.44 14.11 -14.16
N SER A 161 -3.90 15.32 -14.33
CA SER A 161 -2.63 15.51 -15.03
C SER A 161 -1.42 15.10 -14.17
N ALA A 162 -1.60 15.03 -12.84
CA ALA A 162 -0.55 14.68 -11.89
C ALA A 162 -0.58 13.21 -11.50
N TYR A 163 -1.78 12.60 -11.42
CA TYR A 163 -1.94 11.25 -10.88
C TYR A 163 -2.85 10.37 -11.74
N ARG A 164 -2.46 9.10 -11.88
CA ARG A 164 -3.29 8.05 -12.49
C ARG A 164 -4.49 7.75 -11.62
N ARG A 165 -5.56 7.26 -12.24
CA ARG A 165 -6.72 6.75 -11.51
C ARG A 165 -6.49 5.32 -11.07
N LEU A 166 -7.03 4.95 -9.92
CA LEU A 166 -7.11 3.57 -9.47
C LEU A 166 -8.56 3.10 -9.56
N ARG A 167 -8.77 1.98 -10.24
CA ARG A 167 -10.07 1.32 -10.32
C ARG A 167 -9.97 -0.04 -9.63
N LEU A 168 -10.57 -0.13 -8.46
CA LEU A 168 -10.68 -1.39 -7.76
C LEU A 168 -11.84 -2.23 -8.32
N PRO A 169 -11.78 -3.57 -8.19
CA PRO A 169 -12.92 -4.44 -8.45
C PRO A 169 -14.13 -4.03 -7.61
N PRO A 170 -15.36 -4.42 -8.01
CA PRO A 170 -16.56 -4.22 -7.19
C PRO A 170 -16.41 -4.84 -5.79
N GLU A 171 -17.11 -4.27 -4.80
CA GLU A 171 -16.97 -4.60 -3.36
C GLU A 171 -17.13 -6.09 -3.03
N ASP A 172 -17.90 -6.84 -3.82
CA ASP A 172 -18.12 -8.29 -3.67
C ASP A 172 -16.88 -9.14 -4.05
N GLY A 173 -15.82 -8.51 -4.55
CA GLY A 173 -14.59 -9.14 -5.05
C GLY A 173 -13.30 -8.59 -4.44
N TYR A 174 -13.33 -7.93 -3.28
CA TYR A 174 -12.10 -7.54 -2.56
C TYR A 174 -11.35 -8.72 -1.92
N THR A 175 -11.29 -9.81 -2.59
CA THR A 175 -10.16 -10.70 -2.46
C THR A 175 -9.00 -10.02 -3.18
N LEU A 176 -8.11 -9.41 -2.42
CA LEU A 176 -6.83 -8.86 -2.90
C LEU A 176 -5.89 -9.95 -3.45
N ILE A 177 -6.45 -11.03 -3.91
CA ILE A 177 -5.80 -12.18 -4.50
C ILE A 177 -6.32 -12.21 -5.92
N GLY A 178 -5.62 -11.51 -6.79
CA GLY A 178 -5.75 -11.63 -8.23
C GLY A 178 -4.58 -12.42 -8.76
#